data_68740a9ae4f4a71f18e7b6718e512fb7
#
_entry.id   68740a9ae4f4a71f18e7b6718e512fb7
#
_cell.length_a   1.000
_cell.length_b   1.000
_cell.length_c   1.000
_cell.angle_alpha   90.00
_cell.angle_beta   90.00
_cell.angle_gamma   90.00
#
_symmetry.space_group_name_H-M   'P 1'
#
loop_
_entity.id
_entity.type
_entity.pdbx_description
1 polymer ?
#
loop_
_entity_poly.entity_id
_entity_poly.type
_entity_poly.pdbx_seq_one_letter_code
_entity_poly.pdbx_strand_id
1 'polypeptide(L)'
;RRYPKATAYIHEPTAARRFRSLAQLSPKGWQRFNPWAAKPIALAPGHWPEPVDMVWANMQLHVHEDPQSLLQQWHQSLRVDGFVMFSCLGPDSLMELRQLHEHMGWPVAGSTWTDMHDWGDMLVQTGFAEPVMDMERITLSYANAQALLSDLRQLGRNLHPDRYARLRGRGWRQRWLEAVEAHWPKRSDDGQFLLTFEIVYGHALRPEARHRVDTTTRISLGEMKNMLRPG
;
A
#
# COMPACT_ATOMS: atom_id res chain seq x y z
N ARG A 1 -6.81 2.99 -23.19
CA ARG A 1 -5.70 3.37 -22.28
C ARG A 1 -5.64 4.89 -22.17
N ARG A 2 -5.53 5.41 -20.94
CA ARG A 2 -5.42 6.87 -20.71
C ARG A 2 -4.05 7.42 -21.14
N TYR A 3 -3.01 6.57 -21.08
CA TYR A 3 -1.64 6.90 -21.47
C TYR A 3 -1.13 5.89 -22.50
N PRO A 4 -1.44 6.05 -23.78
CA PRO A 4 -1.13 5.05 -24.83
C PRO A 4 0.36 4.93 -25.15
N LYS A 5 1.14 5.97 -24.86
CA LYS A 5 2.60 6.01 -25.09
C LYS A 5 3.45 5.58 -23.87
N ALA A 6 2.82 5.35 -22.72
CA ALA A 6 3.54 4.99 -21.51
C ALA A 6 4.07 3.55 -21.57
N THR A 7 5.33 3.36 -21.20
CA THR A 7 5.89 2.03 -20.90
C THR A 7 5.48 1.63 -19.50
N ALA A 8 4.82 0.49 -19.36
CA ALA A 8 4.38 -0.04 -18.07
C ALA A 8 5.31 -1.17 -17.64
N TYR A 9 5.95 -1.01 -16.49
CA TYR A 9 6.70 -2.08 -15.83
C TYR A 9 5.81 -2.73 -14.77
N ILE A 10 5.81 -4.06 -14.72
CA ILE A 10 5.00 -4.84 -13.79
C ILE A 10 5.92 -5.50 -12.77
N HIS A 11 5.81 -5.06 -11.53
CA HIS A 11 6.46 -5.65 -10.37
C HIS A 11 5.44 -6.40 -9.53
N GLU A 12 5.49 -7.72 -9.56
CA GLU A 12 4.56 -8.59 -8.82
C GLU A 12 5.35 -9.66 -8.05
N PRO A 13 4.99 -9.92 -6.79
CA PRO A 13 5.75 -10.82 -5.91
C PRO A 13 5.75 -12.28 -6.39
N THR A 14 4.73 -12.70 -7.15
CA THR A 14 4.62 -14.09 -7.61
C THR A 14 4.48 -14.21 -9.13
N ALA A 15 5.00 -15.29 -9.70
CA ALA A 15 4.88 -15.57 -11.13
C ALA A 15 3.41 -15.63 -11.60
N ALA A 16 2.52 -16.19 -10.80
CA ALA A 16 1.09 -16.29 -11.13
C ALA A 16 0.39 -14.92 -11.18
N ARG A 17 0.71 -14.00 -10.25
CA ARG A 17 0.21 -12.62 -10.28
C ARG A 17 0.79 -11.88 -11.47
N ARG A 18 2.09 -11.97 -11.70
CA ARG A 18 2.80 -11.37 -12.84
C ARG A 18 2.18 -11.77 -14.17
N PHE A 19 1.89 -13.07 -14.37
CA PHE A 19 1.22 -13.55 -15.57
C PHE A 19 -0.17 -12.93 -15.75
N ARG A 20 -0.97 -12.84 -14.68
CA ARG A 20 -2.30 -12.22 -14.71
C ARG A 20 -2.23 -10.72 -15.05
N SER A 21 -1.35 -9.97 -14.42
CA SER A 21 -1.16 -8.55 -14.67
C SER A 21 -0.69 -8.30 -16.11
N LEU A 22 0.24 -9.11 -16.62
CA LEU A 22 0.65 -9.07 -18.04
C LEU A 22 -0.53 -9.30 -18.97
N ALA A 23 -1.34 -10.32 -18.72
CA ALA A 23 -2.49 -10.66 -19.57
C ALA A 23 -3.55 -9.54 -19.55
N GLN A 24 -3.75 -8.88 -18.40
CA GLN A 24 -4.70 -7.77 -18.27
C GLN A 24 -4.24 -6.50 -18.99
N LEU A 25 -2.96 -6.16 -18.88
CA LEU A 25 -2.37 -4.93 -19.44
C LEU A 25 -1.96 -5.07 -20.90
N SER A 26 -1.79 -6.29 -21.40
CA SER A 26 -1.45 -6.56 -22.80
C SER A 26 -2.54 -6.08 -23.75
N PRO A 27 -2.18 -5.62 -24.96
CA PRO A 27 -3.13 -5.22 -25.98
C PRO A 27 -4.10 -6.36 -26.32
N LYS A 28 -5.40 -6.06 -26.44
CA LYS A 28 -6.46 -7.02 -26.75
C LYS A 28 -7.04 -6.79 -28.15
N GLY A 29 -7.58 -7.82 -28.77
CA GLY A 29 -8.21 -7.75 -30.08
C GLY A 29 -7.26 -7.20 -31.16
N TRP A 30 -7.74 -6.34 -32.02
CA TRP A 30 -6.98 -5.73 -33.12
C TRP A 30 -5.75 -4.93 -32.68
N GLN A 31 -5.75 -4.42 -31.46
CA GLN A 31 -4.59 -3.67 -30.92
C GLN A 31 -3.32 -4.53 -30.76
N ARG A 32 -3.45 -5.88 -30.68
CA ARG A 32 -2.29 -6.77 -30.62
C ARG A 32 -1.46 -6.79 -31.92
N PHE A 33 -2.06 -6.39 -33.04
CA PHE A 33 -1.39 -6.28 -34.34
C PHE A 33 -0.79 -4.90 -34.58
N ASN A 34 -1.04 -3.93 -33.69
CA ASN A 34 -0.43 -2.62 -33.78
C ASN A 34 1.01 -2.65 -33.26
N PRO A 35 2.03 -2.47 -34.12
CA PRO A 35 3.44 -2.49 -33.71
C PRO A 35 3.81 -1.35 -32.76
N TRP A 36 3.01 -0.29 -32.74
CA TRP A 36 3.18 0.88 -31.88
C TRP A 36 2.44 0.75 -30.52
N ALA A 37 1.75 -0.34 -30.29
CA ALA A 37 1.07 -0.55 -29.03
C ALA A 37 2.10 -0.82 -27.92
N ALA A 38 2.11 0.03 -26.90
CA ALA A 38 2.96 -0.18 -25.73
C ALA A 38 2.65 -1.53 -25.08
N LYS A 39 3.67 -2.38 -24.93
CA LYS A 39 3.58 -3.69 -24.25
C LYS A 39 4.08 -3.53 -22.82
N PRO A 40 3.40 -4.12 -21.83
CA PRO A 40 3.91 -4.13 -20.48
C PRO A 40 5.15 -5.03 -20.37
N ILE A 41 6.10 -4.62 -19.55
CA ILE A 41 7.35 -5.34 -19.29
C ILE A 41 7.26 -5.93 -17.87
N ALA A 42 7.36 -7.25 -17.75
CA ALA A 42 7.43 -7.91 -16.45
C ALA A 42 8.85 -7.84 -15.90
N LEU A 43 8.99 -7.36 -14.67
CA LEU A 43 10.27 -7.32 -13.98
C LEU A 43 10.54 -8.63 -13.24
N ALA A 44 11.82 -9.00 -13.17
CA ALA A 44 12.25 -10.06 -12.28
C ALA A 44 12.12 -9.61 -10.80
N PRO A 45 11.93 -10.54 -9.84
CA PRO A 45 11.93 -10.19 -8.43
C PRO A 45 13.22 -9.47 -8.03
N GLY A 46 13.09 -8.36 -7.28
CA GLY A 46 14.23 -7.55 -6.84
C GLY A 46 14.88 -6.70 -7.93
N HIS A 47 14.38 -6.74 -9.17
CA HIS A 47 14.88 -5.92 -10.27
C HIS A 47 13.96 -4.71 -10.45
N TRP A 48 14.53 -3.51 -10.36
CA TRP A 48 13.85 -2.26 -10.65
C TRP A 48 14.34 -1.72 -12.00
N PRO A 49 13.44 -1.12 -12.80
CA PRO A 49 13.82 -0.56 -14.09
C PRO A 49 14.71 0.67 -13.91
N GLU A 50 15.19 1.21 -15.02
CA GLU A 50 15.72 2.58 -15.06
C GLU A 50 14.72 3.56 -14.44
N PRO A 51 15.19 4.76 -13.96
CA PRO A 51 14.31 5.70 -13.28
C PRO A 51 13.01 5.94 -14.05
N VAL A 52 11.89 5.76 -13.37
CA VAL A 52 10.54 5.87 -13.91
C VAL A 52 9.88 7.19 -13.51
N ASP A 53 8.88 7.62 -14.27
CA ASP A 53 8.09 8.82 -13.97
C ASP A 53 7.16 8.63 -12.79
N MET A 54 6.66 7.40 -12.62
CA MET A 54 5.61 7.09 -11.66
C MET A 54 5.76 5.68 -11.13
N VAL A 55 5.61 5.54 -9.82
CA VAL A 55 5.35 4.27 -9.14
C VAL A 55 3.89 4.25 -8.71
N TRP A 56 3.16 3.22 -9.13
CA TRP A 56 1.80 2.98 -8.67
C TRP A 56 1.74 1.65 -7.93
N ALA A 57 1.46 1.72 -6.63
CA ALA A 57 1.33 0.56 -5.76
C ALA A 57 -0.08 0.47 -5.18
N ASN A 58 -0.85 -0.54 -5.60
CA ASN A 58 -2.18 -0.76 -5.07
C ASN A 58 -2.18 -1.90 -4.06
N MET A 59 -2.58 -1.62 -2.82
CA MET A 59 -2.77 -2.60 -1.74
C MET A 59 -1.53 -3.47 -1.45
N GLN A 60 -0.33 -2.88 -1.54
CA GLN A 60 0.93 -3.59 -1.30
C GLN A 60 1.63 -3.18 -0.02
N LEU A 61 1.61 -1.89 0.34
CA LEU A 61 2.42 -1.33 1.40
C LEU A 61 2.12 -1.97 2.76
N HIS A 62 0.85 -2.16 3.10
CA HIS A 62 0.39 -2.70 4.39
C HIS A 62 0.66 -4.21 4.59
N VAL A 63 1.05 -4.94 3.55
CA VAL A 63 1.39 -6.37 3.62
C VAL A 63 2.88 -6.64 3.47
N HIS A 64 3.68 -5.58 3.29
CA HIS A 64 5.13 -5.72 3.17
C HIS A 64 5.77 -5.89 4.55
N GLU A 65 6.75 -6.78 4.65
CA GLU A 65 7.44 -7.08 5.91
C GLU A 65 8.23 -5.88 6.42
N ASP A 66 8.85 -5.13 5.51
CA ASP A 66 9.60 -3.90 5.79
C ASP A 66 9.12 -2.77 4.87
N PRO A 67 8.06 -2.04 5.27
CA PRO A 67 7.50 -0.95 4.48
C PRO A 67 8.50 0.19 4.22
N GLN A 68 9.36 0.48 5.19
CA GLN A 68 10.36 1.54 5.05
C GLN A 68 11.35 1.25 3.93
N SER A 69 11.85 0.00 3.86
CA SER A 69 12.71 -0.45 2.77
C SER A 69 11.99 -0.38 1.41
N LEU A 70 10.70 -0.73 1.38
CA LEU A 70 9.91 -0.64 0.14
C LEU A 70 9.75 0.81 -0.33
N LEU A 71 9.48 1.75 0.58
CA LEU A 71 9.41 3.18 0.26
C LEU A 71 10.76 3.71 -0.26
N GLN A 72 11.88 3.27 0.32
CA GLN A 72 13.21 3.62 -0.17
C GLN A 72 13.45 3.10 -1.60
N GLN A 73 13.05 1.87 -1.89
CA GLN A 73 13.14 1.29 -3.23
C GLN A 73 12.30 2.09 -4.24
N TRP A 74 11.07 2.47 -3.88
CA TRP A 74 10.23 3.32 -4.72
C TRP A 74 10.87 4.68 -4.97
N HIS A 75 11.41 5.32 -3.93
CA HIS A 75 12.09 6.59 -4.05
C HIS A 75 13.30 6.50 -5.02
N GLN A 76 14.12 5.46 -4.89
CA GLN A 76 15.29 5.25 -5.74
C GLN A 76 14.94 4.96 -7.21
N SER A 77 13.81 4.26 -7.46
CA SER A 77 13.36 3.92 -8.80
C SER A 77 12.68 5.08 -9.55
N LEU A 78 12.26 6.13 -8.86
CA LEU A 78 11.70 7.32 -9.50
C LEU A 78 12.84 8.22 -10.03
N ARG A 79 12.58 8.93 -11.11
CA ARG A 79 13.42 10.09 -11.52
C ARG A 79 13.10 11.31 -10.65
N VAL A 80 13.94 12.33 -10.69
CA VAL A 80 13.63 13.65 -10.14
C VAL A 80 12.33 14.15 -10.77
N ASP A 81 11.46 14.78 -9.96
CA ASP A 81 10.10 15.18 -10.29
C ASP A 81 9.13 14.03 -10.64
N GLY A 82 9.58 12.78 -10.51
CA GLY A 82 8.72 11.62 -10.52
C GLY A 82 7.92 11.50 -9.22
N PHE A 83 6.86 10.71 -9.22
CA PHE A 83 5.97 10.62 -8.07
C PHE A 83 5.54 9.18 -7.77
N VAL A 84 5.23 8.94 -6.52
CA VAL A 84 4.58 7.72 -6.05
C VAL A 84 3.09 7.98 -5.83
N MET A 85 2.25 7.01 -6.19
CA MET A 85 0.87 6.88 -5.74
C MET A 85 0.64 5.49 -5.19
N PHE A 86 0.03 5.39 -4.03
CA PHE A 86 -0.29 4.08 -3.45
C PHE A 86 -1.63 4.09 -2.74
N SER A 87 -2.15 2.88 -2.53
CA SER A 87 -3.25 2.63 -1.60
C SER A 87 -2.90 1.49 -0.66
N CYS A 88 -3.38 1.56 0.56
CA CYS A 88 -3.23 0.50 1.56
C CYS A 88 -4.41 0.48 2.53
N LEU A 89 -4.46 -0.54 3.39
CA LEU A 89 -5.45 -0.60 4.47
C LEU A 89 -4.98 0.29 5.63
N GLY A 90 -5.94 1.00 6.21
CA GLY A 90 -5.77 1.79 7.42
C GLY A 90 -6.28 1.07 8.68
N PRO A 91 -6.04 1.65 9.87
CA PRO A 91 -6.24 1.01 11.18
C PRO A 91 -7.69 0.63 11.47
N ASP A 92 -8.67 1.32 10.90
CA ASP A 92 -10.09 0.99 11.12
C ASP A 92 -10.60 -0.18 10.25
N SER A 93 -9.77 -0.69 9.33
CA SER A 93 -10.17 -1.86 8.53
C SER A 93 -10.44 -3.07 9.40
N LEU A 94 -11.53 -3.80 9.09
CA LEU A 94 -11.96 -5.01 9.79
C LEU A 94 -12.19 -4.81 11.31
N MET A 95 -12.58 -3.61 11.74
CA MET A 95 -12.79 -3.32 13.17
C MET A 95 -13.86 -4.25 13.79
N GLU A 96 -14.92 -4.56 13.04
CA GLU A 96 -15.99 -5.42 13.51
C GLU A 96 -15.49 -6.86 13.75
N LEU A 97 -14.58 -7.35 12.93
CA LEU A 97 -13.96 -8.65 13.11
C LEU A 97 -13.07 -8.68 14.36
N ARG A 98 -12.31 -7.61 14.60
CA ARG A 98 -11.47 -7.49 15.81
C ARG A 98 -12.34 -7.45 17.06
N GLN A 99 -13.41 -6.65 17.06
CA GLN A 99 -14.36 -6.56 18.17
C GLN A 99 -15.03 -7.90 18.47
N LEU A 100 -15.45 -8.66 17.45
CA LEU A 100 -15.98 -10.01 17.64
C LEU A 100 -14.95 -10.93 18.31
N HIS A 101 -13.71 -10.94 17.83
CA HIS A 101 -12.67 -11.78 18.40
C HIS A 101 -12.34 -11.42 19.85
N GLU A 102 -12.30 -10.14 20.17
CA GLU A 102 -12.11 -9.63 21.53
C GLU A 102 -13.27 -10.06 22.44
N HIS A 103 -14.52 -9.84 22.01
CA HIS A 103 -15.72 -10.24 22.75
C HIS A 103 -15.74 -11.75 23.06
N MET A 104 -15.29 -12.56 22.11
CA MET A 104 -15.26 -14.02 22.25
C MET A 104 -14.00 -14.54 22.99
N GLY A 105 -13.08 -13.67 23.40
CA GLY A 105 -11.79 -14.07 23.97
C GLY A 105 -10.92 -14.90 23.02
N TRP A 106 -11.05 -14.68 21.71
CA TRP A 106 -10.29 -15.40 20.71
C TRP A 106 -8.96 -14.68 20.39
N PRO A 107 -7.95 -15.41 19.87
CA PRO A 107 -6.73 -14.80 19.41
C PRO A 107 -6.98 -13.73 18.34
N VAL A 108 -6.02 -12.81 18.19
CA VAL A 108 -6.10 -11.65 17.30
C VAL A 108 -6.56 -12.04 15.90
N ALA A 109 -7.57 -11.32 15.40
CA ALA A 109 -8.23 -11.61 14.14
C ALA A 109 -7.40 -11.26 12.89
N GLY A 110 -6.58 -10.22 12.98
CA GLY A 110 -5.82 -9.68 11.86
C GLY A 110 -4.69 -8.77 12.31
N SER A 111 -3.92 -8.26 11.35
CA SER A 111 -2.87 -7.29 11.61
C SER A 111 -3.46 -5.94 12.03
N THR A 112 -2.70 -5.18 12.79
CA THR A 112 -2.89 -3.74 12.95
C THR A 112 -2.22 -3.05 11.76
N TRP A 113 -2.91 -2.08 11.16
CA TRP A 113 -2.36 -1.32 10.05
C TRP A 113 -1.94 0.07 10.50
N THR A 114 -0.99 0.62 9.79
CA THR A 114 -0.40 1.93 10.06
C THR A 114 -1.38 3.04 9.69
N ASP A 115 -1.43 4.09 10.50
CA ASP A 115 -2.23 5.29 10.28
C ASP A 115 -1.68 6.12 9.10
N MET A 116 -2.54 6.95 8.50
CA MET A 116 -2.16 7.77 7.35
C MET A 116 -1.10 8.82 7.70
N HIS A 117 -1.09 9.34 8.94
CA HIS A 117 -0.08 10.31 9.38
C HIS A 117 1.30 9.66 9.49
N ASP A 118 1.36 8.45 10.05
CA ASP A 118 2.60 7.69 10.14
C ASP A 118 3.15 7.35 8.74
N TRP A 119 2.27 7.03 7.78
CA TRP A 119 2.69 6.86 6.39
C TRP A 119 3.25 8.14 5.79
N GLY A 120 2.63 9.29 6.07
CA GLY A 120 3.12 10.60 5.66
C GLY A 120 4.50 10.89 6.21
N ASP A 121 4.72 10.62 7.49
CA ASP A 121 6.01 10.80 8.15
C ASP A 121 7.08 9.88 7.56
N MET A 122 6.76 8.61 7.29
CA MET A 122 7.66 7.68 6.63
C MET A 122 8.07 8.14 5.22
N LEU A 123 7.14 8.73 4.46
CA LEU A 123 7.45 9.32 3.16
C LEU A 123 8.47 10.45 3.29
N VAL A 124 8.25 11.39 4.22
CA VAL A 124 9.18 12.51 4.47
C VAL A 124 10.56 11.99 4.91
N GLN A 125 10.60 11.04 5.83
CA GLN A 125 11.84 10.41 6.30
C GLN A 125 12.60 9.68 5.19
N THR A 126 11.89 9.14 4.22
CA THR A 126 12.48 8.49 3.03
C THR A 126 13.10 9.49 2.05
N GLY A 127 12.69 10.76 2.13
CA GLY A 127 13.17 11.83 1.25
C GLY A 127 12.17 12.28 0.19
N PHE A 128 10.95 11.80 0.23
CA PHE A 128 9.87 12.34 -0.59
C PHE A 128 9.49 13.76 -0.14
N ALA A 129 8.99 14.54 -1.08
CA ALA A 129 8.45 15.88 -0.84
C ALA A 129 6.94 15.91 -1.07
N GLU A 130 6.29 16.88 -0.42
CA GLU A 130 4.88 17.19 -0.61
C GLU A 130 3.95 15.97 -0.49
N PRO A 131 4.06 15.19 0.61
CA PRO A 131 3.16 14.06 0.78
C PRO A 131 1.71 14.56 0.94
N VAL A 132 0.84 14.03 0.10
CA VAL A 132 -0.61 14.22 0.20
C VAL A 132 -1.21 12.90 0.62
N MET A 133 -1.86 12.89 1.77
CA MET A 133 -2.50 11.70 2.32
C MET A 133 -4.01 11.94 2.40
N ASP A 134 -4.77 10.92 2.07
CA ASP A 134 -6.23 10.91 2.15
C ASP A 134 -6.71 9.54 2.61
N MET A 135 -7.93 9.47 3.11
CA MET A 135 -8.53 8.21 3.54
C MET A 135 -10.04 8.19 3.31
N GLU A 136 -10.56 7.02 3.02
CA GLU A 136 -12.00 6.80 2.96
C GLU A 136 -12.39 5.51 3.70
N ARG A 137 -13.60 5.49 4.26
CA ARG A 137 -14.19 4.30 4.84
C ARG A 137 -15.23 3.72 3.90
N ILE A 138 -14.99 2.48 3.48
CA ILE A 138 -15.89 1.70 2.65
C ILE A 138 -16.54 0.64 3.54
N THR A 139 -17.86 0.61 3.57
CA THR A 139 -18.59 -0.42 4.29
C THR A 139 -19.22 -1.40 3.31
N LEU A 140 -18.85 -2.67 3.43
CA LEU A 140 -19.46 -3.77 2.68
C LEU A 140 -20.56 -4.44 3.50
N SER A 141 -21.63 -4.87 2.84
CA SER A 141 -22.74 -5.56 3.46
C SER A 141 -22.80 -7.03 3.00
N TYR A 142 -23.12 -7.92 3.92
CA TYR A 142 -23.20 -9.35 3.69
C TYR A 142 -24.53 -9.91 4.23
N ALA A 143 -25.23 -10.66 3.39
CA ALA A 143 -26.52 -11.23 3.73
C ALA A 143 -26.44 -12.31 4.83
N ASN A 144 -25.30 -12.95 4.99
CA ASN A 144 -25.09 -14.02 5.98
C ASN A 144 -23.61 -14.19 6.33
N ALA A 145 -23.34 -14.84 7.47
CA ALA A 145 -21.97 -15.09 7.97
C ALA A 145 -21.11 -15.92 7.01
N GLN A 146 -21.71 -16.78 6.18
CA GLN A 146 -20.99 -17.58 5.21
C GLN A 146 -20.42 -16.73 4.06
N ALA A 147 -21.18 -15.77 3.55
CA ALA A 147 -20.73 -14.82 2.53
C ALA A 147 -19.56 -13.97 3.08
N LEU A 148 -19.74 -13.43 4.29
CA LEU A 148 -18.70 -12.69 5.00
C LEU A 148 -17.40 -13.52 5.14
N LEU A 149 -17.50 -14.78 5.60
CA LEU A 149 -16.34 -15.66 5.74
C LEU A 149 -15.67 -15.96 4.39
N SER A 150 -16.47 -16.10 3.32
CA SER A 150 -15.94 -16.35 1.97
C SER A 150 -15.06 -15.21 1.50
N ASP A 151 -15.48 -13.96 1.68
CA ASP A 151 -14.74 -12.78 1.29
C ASP A 151 -13.50 -12.56 2.16
N LEU A 152 -13.62 -12.69 3.48
CA LEU A 152 -12.48 -12.62 4.39
C LEU A 152 -11.35 -13.59 4.00
N ARG A 153 -11.68 -14.77 3.47
CA ARG A 153 -10.68 -15.74 2.99
C ARG A 153 -9.95 -15.28 1.73
N GLN A 154 -10.56 -14.43 0.93
CA GLN A 154 -9.93 -13.88 -0.28
C GLN A 154 -8.91 -12.79 0.03
N LEU A 155 -9.04 -12.11 1.18
CA LEU A 155 -8.06 -11.11 1.65
C LEU A 155 -6.70 -11.72 1.98
N GLY A 156 -6.62 -13.04 2.17
CA GLY A 156 -5.38 -13.73 2.47
C GLY A 156 -5.34 -14.34 3.87
N ARG A 157 -4.13 -14.43 4.42
CA ARG A 157 -3.91 -15.05 5.74
C ARG A 157 -3.63 -13.97 6.78
N ASN A 158 -4.12 -14.19 7.99
CA ASN A 158 -3.70 -13.42 9.15
C ASN A 158 -2.20 -13.68 9.43
N LEU A 159 -1.37 -12.65 9.31
CA LEU A 159 0.07 -12.71 9.52
C LEU A 159 0.49 -12.17 10.89
N HIS A 160 -0.46 -11.78 11.75
CA HIS A 160 -0.17 -11.23 13.07
C HIS A 160 0.64 -12.24 13.92
N PRO A 161 1.69 -11.83 14.66
CA PRO A 161 2.48 -12.73 15.51
C PRO A 161 1.63 -13.51 16.50
N ASP A 162 0.66 -12.85 17.15
CA ASP A 162 -0.22 -13.42 18.17
C ASP A 162 -1.47 -14.12 17.61
N ARG A 163 -1.49 -14.37 16.29
CA ARG A 163 -2.56 -15.16 15.68
C ARG A 163 -2.60 -16.57 16.22
N TYR A 164 -3.72 -17.24 16.06
CA TYR A 164 -3.79 -18.68 16.32
C TYR A 164 -2.85 -19.46 15.38
N ALA A 165 -1.82 -20.06 15.95
CA ALA A 165 -0.74 -20.69 15.19
C ALA A 165 -1.06 -22.09 14.63
N ARG A 166 -2.20 -22.69 15.03
CA ARG A 166 -2.58 -24.06 14.66
C ARG A 166 -3.67 -24.11 13.60
N LEU A 167 -3.89 -25.28 13.01
CA LEU A 167 -5.00 -25.51 12.10
C LEU A 167 -6.34 -25.45 12.84
N ARG A 168 -7.29 -24.74 12.26
CA ARG A 168 -8.66 -24.63 12.72
C ARG A 168 -9.54 -25.58 11.90
N GLY A 169 -10.12 -26.60 12.56
CA GLY A 169 -10.97 -27.61 11.93
C GLY A 169 -12.41 -27.15 11.69
N ARG A 170 -13.25 -28.09 11.24
CA ARG A 170 -14.69 -27.87 10.95
C ARG A 170 -15.46 -27.32 12.16
N GLY A 171 -15.18 -27.83 13.36
CA GLY A 171 -15.82 -27.34 14.59
C GLY A 171 -15.49 -25.90 14.92
N TRP A 172 -14.27 -25.42 14.60
CA TRP A 172 -13.96 -24.01 14.74
C TRP A 172 -14.78 -23.15 13.75
N ARG A 173 -14.84 -23.57 12.48
CA ARG A 173 -15.60 -22.85 11.45
C ARG A 173 -17.06 -22.69 11.87
N GLN A 174 -17.68 -23.76 12.40
CA GLN A 174 -19.06 -23.73 12.86
C GLN A 174 -19.25 -22.73 14.01
N ARG A 175 -18.40 -22.79 15.05
CA ARG A 175 -18.44 -21.84 16.17
C ARG A 175 -18.24 -20.38 15.71
N TRP A 176 -17.37 -20.16 14.72
CA TRP A 176 -17.16 -18.83 14.19
C TRP A 176 -18.42 -18.28 13.50
N LEU A 177 -19.07 -19.09 12.67
CA LEU A 177 -20.32 -18.71 12.01
C LEU A 177 -21.44 -18.41 13.03
N GLU A 178 -21.59 -19.24 14.03
CA GLU A 178 -22.56 -19.05 15.12
C GLU A 178 -22.28 -17.75 15.90
N ALA A 179 -21.00 -17.47 16.19
CA ALA A 179 -20.63 -16.23 16.87
C ALA A 179 -20.90 -14.98 16.01
N VAL A 180 -20.64 -15.03 14.70
CA VAL A 180 -20.99 -13.93 13.77
C VAL A 180 -22.49 -13.70 13.80
N GLU A 181 -23.31 -14.74 13.69
CA GLU A 181 -24.76 -14.61 13.70
C GLU A 181 -25.29 -14.02 15.03
N ALA A 182 -24.69 -14.40 16.16
CA ALA A 182 -25.13 -13.98 17.48
C ALA A 182 -24.55 -12.64 17.95
N HIS A 183 -23.31 -12.33 17.62
CA HIS A 183 -22.52 -11.27 18.27
C HIS A 183 -21.85 -10.29 17.30
N TRP A 184 -22.16 -10.31 15.99
CA TRP A 184 -21.57 -9.32 15.08
C TRP A 184 -21.96 -7.90 15.46
N PRO A 185 -20.97 -7.01 15.67
CA PRO A 185 -21.21 -5.74 16.36
C PRO A 185 -21.96 -4.70 15.50
N LYS A 186 -22.01 -4.87 14.17
CA LYS A 186 -22.59 -3.87 13.28
C LYS A 186 -23.47 -4.52 12.21
N ARG A 187 -24.75 -4.16 12.22
CA ARG A 187 -25.73 -4.59 11.22
C ARG A 187 -26.41 -3.40 10.58
N SER A 188 -26.86 -3.55 9.34
CA SER A 188 -27.77 -2.61 8.68
C SER A 188 -29.21 -2.75 9.19
N ASP A 189 -30.08 -1.82 8.80
CA ASP A 189 -31.49 -1.82 9.18
C ASP A 189 -32.28 -3.09 8.69
N ASP A 190 -31.82 -3.64 7.56
CA ASP A 190 -32.32 -4.92 6.99
C ASP A 190 -31.59 -6.16 7.54
N GLY A 191 -30.78 -6.00 8.59
CA GLY A 191 -30.11 -7.08 9.32
C GLY A 191 -28.86 -7.64 8.70
N GLN A 192 -28.34 -7.06 7.60
CA GLN A 192 -27.09 -7.51 6.97
C GLN A 192 -25.88 -7.20 7.85
N PHE A 193 -24.86 -8.07 7.79
CA PHE A 193 -23.59 -7.85 8.46
C PHE A 193 -22.79 -6.77 7.74
N LEU A 194 -22.40 -5.73 8.45
CA LEU A 194 -21.57 -4.66 7.90
C LEU A 194 -20.11 -4.87 8.29
N LEU A 195 -19.21 -4.71 7.32
CA LEU A 195 -17.77 -4.81 7.51
C LEU A 195 -17.10 -3.56 6.96
N THR A 196 -16.29 -2.91 7.79
CA THR A 196 -15.62 -1.65 7.46
C THR A 196 -14.21 -1.90 6.92
N PHE A 197 -13.88 -1.21 5.84
CA PHE A 197 -12.52 -1.06 5.32
C PHE A 197 -12.16 0.42 5.32
N GLU A 198 -11.03 0.74 5.87
CA GLU A 198 -10.40 2.04 5.72
C GLU A 198 -9.32 1.94 4.65
N ILE A 199 -9.45 2.72 3.59
CA ILE A 199 -8.48 2.77 2.52
C ILE A 199 -7.71 4.08 2.65
N VAL A 200 -6.41 3.96 2.85
CA VAL A 200 -5.48 5.09 2.86
C VAL A 200 -4.90 5.25 1.47
N TYR A 201 -4.88 6.46 0.97
CA TYR A 201 -4.25 6.87 -0.29
C TYR A 201 -3.08 7.78 0.01
N GLY A 202 -1.96 7.57 -0.67
CA GLY A 202 -0.79 8.41 -0.55
C GLY A 202 -0.26 8.81 -1.92
N HIS A 203 0.20 10.05 -2.01
CA HIS A 203 0.92 10.63 -3.13
C HIS A 203 2.09 11.44 -2.62
N ALA A 204 3.27 11.32 -3.25
CA ALA A 204 4.43 12.14 -2.92
C ALA A 204 5.39 12.25 -4.10
N LEU A 205 6.15 13.34 -4.16
CA LEU A 205 7.11 13.64 -5.22
C LEU A 205 8.52 13.23 -4.82
N ARG A 206 9.35 12.82 -5.77
CA ARG A 206 10.79 12.73 -5.60
C ARG A 206 11.44 14.07 -5.93
N PRO A 207 11.87 14.86 -4.91
CA PRO A 207 12.50 16.15 -5.15
C PRO A 207 13.93 16.00 -5.71
N GLU A 208 14.46 17.07 -6.26
CA GLU A 208 15.92 17.21 -6.45
C GLU A 208 16.65 17.04 -5.11
N ALA A 209 17.81 16.39 -5.16
CA ALA A 209 18.66 16.28 -3.99
C ALA A 209 19.03 17.70 -3.52
N ARG A 210 18.48 18.11 -2.39
CA ARG A 210 18.90 19.37 -1.77
C ARG A 210 20.35 19.22 -1.35
N HIS A 211 21.23 20.06 -1.89
CA HIS A 211 22.57 20.19 -1.36
C HIS A 211 22.43 20.49 0.14
N ARG A 212 23.04 19.69 1.00
CA ARG A 212 23.19 20.03 2.41
C ARG A 212 23.88 21.39 2.43
N VAL A 213 23.14 22.43 2.78
CA VAL A 213 23.76 23.69 3.18
C VAL A 213 24.49 23.34 4.46
N ASP A 214 25.81 23.36 4.41
CA ASP A 214 26.65 23.22 5.60
C ASP A 214 26.20 24.30 6.58
N THR A 215 25.76 23.89 7.76
CA THR A 215 25.31 24.80 8.82
C THR A 215 26.45 25.69 9.35
N THR A 216 27.67 25.46 8.90
CA THR A 216 28.88 26.23 9.20
C THR A 216 29.48 26.79 7.91
N THR A 217 29.18 28.05 7.61
CA THR A 217 29.93 28.80 6.61
C THR A 217 31.31 29.12 7.20
N ARG A 218 32.35 28.42 6.76
CA ARG A 218 33.73 28.73 7.11
C ARG A 218 34.23 29.80 6.14
N ILE A 219 34.26 31.05 6.57
CA ILE A 219 34.87 32.14 5.82
C ILE A 219 36.32 32.23 6.30
N SER A 220 37.29 32.16 5.41
CA SER A 220 38.67 32.32 5.79
C SER A 220 38.95 33.78 6.20
N LEU A 221 39.87 33.99 7.12
CA LEU A 221 40.28 35.35 7.55
C LEU A 221 40.73 36.21 6.37
N GLY A 222 41.25 35.60 5.27
CA GLY A 222 41.64 36.32 4.06
C GLY A 222 40.46 36.82 3.24
N GLU A 223 39.40 36.04 3.12
CA GLU A 223 38.14 36.43 2.46
C GLU A 223 37.42 37.53 3.26
N MET A 224 37.40 37.39 4.57
CA MET A 224 36.84 38.43 5.44
C MET A 224 37.57 39.77 5.33
N LYS A 225 38.93 39.75 5.26
CA LYS A 225 39.70 40.96 5.05
C LYS A 225 39.48 41.60 3.67
N ASN A 226 39.24 40.81 2.64
CA ASN A 226 38.92 41.30 1.32
C ASN A 226 37.52 41.93 1.21
N MET A 227 36.54 41.39 1.96
CA MET A 227 35.20 41.96 2.03
C MET A 227 35.13 43.30 2.82
N LEU A 228 36.09 43.52 3.69
CA LEU A 228 36.15 44.72 4.56
C LEU A 228 37.03 45.83 3.99
N ARG A 229 37.64 45.69 2.80
CA ARG A 229 38.37 46.77 2.13
C ARG A 229 37.36 47.68 1.43
N PRO A 230 37.26 48.94 1.86
CA PRO A 230 36.49 49.93 1.11
C PRO A 230 37.16 50.17 -0.24
N GLY A 231 36.38 50.18 -1.31
CA GLY A 231 36.86 50.59 -2.64
C GLY A 231 37.15 52.09 -2.74
#